data_97f648954447a59e14cc6fbd967c0110
#
_entry.id   97f648954447a59e14cc6fbd967c0110
#
_cell.length_a   1.000
_cell.length_b   1.000
_cell.length_c   1.000
_cell.angle_alpha   90.00
_cell.angle_beta   90.00
_cell.angle_gamma   90.00
#
_symmetry.space_group_name_H-M   'P 1'
#
loop_
_entity.id
_entity.type
_entity.pdbx_description
1 polymer ?
#
loop_
_entity_poly.entity_id
_entity_poly.type
_entity_poly.pdbx_seq_one_letter_code
_entity_poly.pdbx_strand_id
1 'polypeptide(L)'
;MPDLTGRTALVTGTAHGIGAAIVAALEAHGATAHGVDKDTVDVTDPGQVAGLIERIGAIDILVNNAGGVCGQVGQAVEDVSDEDWLEVVDANLTSTFVCTRAVVPAMKRAGRGRIVNISSGAGRSVSLTGIQAYASAKAGQIGFTRQTAHELGRFGITVNCIAPGFVLSNPTTIRQWESYGEEGQRDLVERIATRRLGTPEDIANGVLFFAANESSWVTGQVLSIDGGQAIF
;
A
#
# COMPACT_ATOMS: atom_id res chain seq x y z
N MET A 1 -18.02 -7.01 -10.43
CA MET A 1 -16.65 -6.50 -10.52
C MET A 1 -16.72 -5.09 -11.09
N PRO A 2 -15.92 -4.13 -10.59
CA PRO A 2 -15.98 -2.74 -11.06
C PRO A 2 -15.59 -2.65 -12.54
N ASP A 3 -16.20 -1.72 -13.26
CA ASP A 3 -15.75 -1.30 -14.58
C ASP A 3 -14.86 -0.04 -14.42
N LEU A 4 -13.60 -0.18 -14.79
CA LEU A 4 -12.60 0.89 -14.73
C LEU A 4 -12.18 1.39 -16.11
N THR A 5 -12.98 1.08 -17.15
CA THR A 5 -12.74 1.52 -18.53
C THR A 5 -12.54 3.03 -18.61
N GLY A 6 -11.47 3.46 -19.29
CA GLY A 6 -11.11 4.87 -19.42
C GLY A 6 -10.53 5.53 -18.16
N ARG A 7 -10.19 4.74 -17.12
CA ARG A 7 -9.45 5.23 -15.94
C ARG A 7 -7.97 5.03 -16.12
N THR A 8 -7.20 6.01 -15.69
CA THR A 8 -5.74 5.92 -15.62
C THR A 8 -5.32 5.68 -14.18
N ALA A 9 -4.56 4.62 -13.95
CA ALA A 9 -4.04 4.25 -12.65
C ALA A 9 -2.52 4.39 -12.58
N LEU A 10 -2.01 4.83 -11.43
CA LEU A 10 -0.60 4.77 -11.07
C LEU A 10 -0.45 3.86 -9.85
N VAL A 11 0.42 2.86 -9.95
CA VAL A 11 0.74 1.93 -8.87
C VAL A 11 2.25 1.98 -8.61
N THR A 12 2.64 2.16 -7.35
CA THR A 12 4.05 2.18 -6.95
C THR A 12 4.47 0.83 -6.36
N GLY A 13 5.75 0.44 -6.53
CA GLY A 13 6.29 -0.81 -5.99
C GLY A 13 5.78 -2.05 -6.75
N THR A 14 5.95 -2.09 -8.07
CA THR A 14 5.29 -3.06 -8.96
C THR A 14 6.19 -4.14 -9.53
N ALA A 15 7.48 -4.19 -9.15
CA ALA A 15 8.41 -5.19 -9.69
C ALA A 15 7.93 -6.64 -9.44
N HIS A 16 7.19 -6.89 -8.38
CA HIS A 16 6.66 -8.21 -8.03
C HIS A 16 5.51 -8.12 -7.01
N GLY A 17 4.96 -9.28 -6.65
CA GLY A 17 4.04 -9.47 -5.53
C GLY A 17 2.78 -8.63 -5.59
N ILE A 18 2.45 -7.93 -4.50
CA ILE A 18 1.20 -7.19 -4.35
C ILE A 18 1.05 -6.11 -5.43
N GLY A 19 2.10 -5.32 -5.69
CA GLY A 19 2.05 -4.26 -6.70
C GLY A 19 1.79 -4.78 -8.10
N ALA A 20 2.47 -5.86 -8.51
CA ALA A 20 2.25 -6.51 -9.81
C ALA A 20 0.82 -7.06 -9.94
N ALA A 21 0.31 -7.72 -8.90
CA ALA A 21 -1.07 -8.23 -8.89
C ALA A 21 -2.12 -7.10 -8.96
N ILE A 22 -1.85 -5.95 -8.32
CA ILE A 22 -2.73 -4.77 -8.40
C ILE A 22 -2.77 -4.22 -9.83
N VAL A 23 -1.61 -4.08 -10.51
CA VAL A 23 -1.56 -3.65 -11.92
C VAL A 23 -2.39 -4.59 -12.79
N ALA A 24 -2.13 -5.89 -12.71
CA ALA A 24 -2.86 -6.90 -13.48
C ALA A 24 -4.38 -6.86 -13.22
N ALA A 25 -4.79 -6.69 -11.96
CA ALA A 25 -6.20 -6.61 -11.60
C ALA A 25 -6.87 -5.34 -12.15
N LEU A 26 -6.22 -4.18 -12.09
CA LEU A 26 -6.73 -2.93 -12.63
C LEU A 26 -6.89 -3.00 -14.16
N GLU A 27 -5.91 -3.55 -14.87
CA GLU A 27 -5.95 -3.77 -16.31
C GLU A 27 -7.06 -4.74 -16.73
N ALA A 28 -7.21 -5.85 -16.00
CA ALA A 28 -8.29 -6.83 -16.24
C ALA A 28 -9.69 -6.22 -16.08
N HIS A 29 -9.81 -5.07 -15.39
CA HIS A 29 -11.04 -4.32 -15.21
C HIS A 29 -11.13 -3.07 -16.08
N GLY A 30 -10.27 -2.94 -17.10
CA GLY A 30 -10.35 -1.90 -18.15
C GLY A 30 -9.58 -0.63 -17.86
N ALA A 31 -8.85 -0.52 -16.75
CA ALA A 31 -7.99 0.63 -16.51
C ALA A 31 -6.71 0.58 -17.35
N THR A 32 -6.16 1.74 -17.69
CA THR A 32 -4.78 1.86 -18.15
C THR A 32 -3.89 2.00 -16.90
N ALA A 33 -3.16 0.96 -16.53
CA ALA A 33 -2.35 0.96 -15.32
C ALA A 33 -0.85 1.20 -15.63
N HIS A 34 -0.27 2.18 -14.94
CA HIS A 34 1.16 2.49 -14.98
C HIS A 34 1.81 2.00 -13.69
N GLY A 35 2.60 0.96 -13.79
CA GLY A 35 3.41 0.45 -12.69
C GLY A 35 4.78 1.11 -12.67
N VAL A 36 5.27 1.50 -11.48
CA VAL A 36 6.63 2.00 -11.28
C VAL A 36 7.30 1.32 -10.09
N ASP A 37 8.61 1.20 -10.17
CA ASP A 37 9.43 0.65 -9.10
C ASP A 37 10.74 1.43 -8.96
N LYS A 38 11.50 1.19 -7.90
CA LYS A 38 12.75 1.89 -7.54
C LYS A 38 13.74 1.96 -8.70
N ASP A 39 13.81 0.91 -9.53
CA ASP A 39 14.72 0.85 -10.68
C ASP A 39 14.33 1.81 -11.81
N THR A 40 13.10 2.31 -11.81
CA THR A 40 12.57 3.21 -12.86
C THR A 40 12.28 4.61 -12.36
N VAL A 41 11.74 4.74 -11.15
CA VAL A 41 11.38 6.02 -10.53
C VAL A 41 11.55 5.91 -9.02
N ASP A 42 12.37 6.76 -8.45
CA ASP A 42 12.41 6.95 -7.00
C ASP A 42 11.20 7.78 -6.56
N VAL A 43 10.22 7.12 -5.96
CA VAL A 43 8.98 7.76 -5.51
C VAL A 43 9.13 8.58 -4.22
N THR A 44 10.33 8.62 -3.64
CA THR A 44 10.68 9.55 -2.56
C THR A 44 11.20 10.88 -3.10
N ASP A 45 11.62 10.92 -4.38
CA ASP A 45 12.09 12.11 -5.07
C ASP A 45 10.94 12.87 -5.74
N PRO A 46 10.59 14.08 -5.25
CA PRO A 46 9.50 14.88 -5.83
C PRO A 46 9.71 15.24 -7.30
N GLY A 47 10.96 15.43 -7.75
CA GLY A 47 11.29 15.78 -9.12
C GLY A 47 11.03 14.62 -10.07
N GLN A 48 11.43 13.40 -9.71
CA GLN A 48 11.16 12.20 -10.50
C GLN A 48 9.68 11.91 -10.57
N VAL A 49 8.95 12.05 -9.46
CA VAL A 49 7.50 11.86 -9.43
C VAL A 49 6.79 12.91 -10.29
N ALA A 50 7.19 14.18 -10.24
CA ALA A 50 6.62 15.23 -11.08
C ALA A 50 6.82 14.92 -12.58
N GLY A 51 8.03 14.55 -12.99
CA GLY A 51 8.32 14.14 -14.36
C GLY A 51 7.55 12.87 -14.80
N LEU A 52 7.30 11.94 -13.89
CA LEU A 52 6.44 10.78 -14.16
C LEU A 52 4.99 11.22 -14.45
N ILE A 53 4.39 12.05 -13.58
CA ILE A 53 3.02 12.54 -13.75
C ILE A 53 2.89 13.36 -15.02
N GLU A 54 3.88 14.16 -15.38
CA GLU A 54 3.88 14.92 -16.63
C GLU A 54 3.83 14.01 -17.87
N ARG A 55 4.56 12.90 -17.85
CA ARG A 55 4.55 11.91 -18.95
C ARG A 55 3.24 11.12 -19.04
N ILE A 56 2.65 10.75 -17.91
CA ILE A 56 1.41 9.95 -17.88
C ILE A 56 0.18 10.84 -18.11
N GLY A 57 0.19 12.04 -17.57
CA GLY A 57 -0.96 12.94 -17.57
C GLY A 57 -1.85 12.78 -16.34
N ALA A 58 -3.15 12.92 -16.51
CA ALA A 58 -4.10 12.86 -15.41
C ALA A 58 -4.26 11.43 -14.86
N ILE A 59 -4.12 11.28 -13.53
CA ILE A 59 -4.29 10.02 -12.83
C ILE A 59 -5.66 10.02 -12.13
N ASP A 60 -6.49 9.01 -12.40
CA ASP A 60 -7.78 8.79 -11.72
C ASP A 60 -7.63 7.95 -10.46
N ILE A 61 -6.69 6.98 -10.45
CA ILE A 61 -6.47 6.03 -9.36
C ILE A 61 -4.99 6.04 -9.00
N LEU A 62 -4.67 6.33 -7.74
CA LEU A 62 -3.32 6.20 -7.19
C LEU A 62 -3.31 5.06 -6.17
N VAL A 63 -2.38 4.11 -6.33
CA VAL A 63 -2.11 3.09 -5.33
C VAL A 63 -0.68 3.25 -4.81
N ASN A 64 -0.57 3.72 -3.57
CA ASN A 64 0.69 3.83 -2.87
C ASN A 64 1.03 2.48 -2.23
N ASN A 65 1.75 1.62 -2.97
CA ASN A 65 2.14 0.29 -2.52
C ASN A 65 3.66 0.18 -2.27
N ALA A 66 4.49 1.06 -2.82
CA ALA A 66 5.93 1.07 -2.56
C ALA A 66 6.23 1.11 -1.06
N GLY A 67 7.29 0.41 -0.67
CA GLY A 67 7.77 0.36 0.70
C GLY A 67 8.22 -1.03 1.13
N GLY A 68 8.70 -1.09 2.36
CA GLY A 68 9.25 -2.31 2.96
C GLY A 68 10.03 -1.99 4.23
N VAL A 69 10.62 -3.02 4.82
CA VAL A 69 11.42 -2.90 6.05
C VAL A 69 12.85 -2.39 5.80
N CYS A 70 13.29 -2.30 4.54
CA CYS A 70 14.61 -1.79 4.11
C CYS A 70 15.80 -2.38 4.89
N GLY A 71 15.69 -3.64 5.35
CA GLY A 71 16.72 -4.30 6.15
C GLY A 71 16.57 -4.14 7.67
N GLN A 72 15.78 -3.19 8.16
CA GLN A 72 15.54 -2.98 9.60
C GLN A 72 14.57 -4.04 10.12
N VAL A 73 15.11 -5.12 10.66
CA VAL A 73 14.36 -6.24 11.28
C VAL A 73 15.15 -6.81 12.45
N GLY A 74 14.43 -7.27 13.50
CA GLY A 74 15.01 -7.98 14.63
C GLY A 74 15.92 -7.14 15.53
N GLN A 75 15.83 -5.81 15.47
CA GLN A 75 16.64 -4.90 16.26
C GLN A 75 15.92 -4.44 17.52
N ALA A 76 16.66 -4.21 18.61
CA ALA A 76 16.17 -3.46 19.76
C ALA A 76 16.04 -1.97 19.37
N VAL A 77 15.14 -1.22 20.03
CA VAL A 77 14.88 0.17 19.66
C VAL A 77 16.12 1.07 19.77
N GLU A 78 16.96 0.81 20.74
CA GLU A 78 18.24 1.51 20.98
C GLU A 78 19.32 1.24 19.95
N ASP A 79 19.17 0.17 19.16
CA ASP A 79 20.14 -0.25 18.13
C ASP A 79 19.72 0.18 16.73
N VAL A 80 18.53 0.77 16.57
CA VAL A 80 18.07 1.30 15.26
C VAL A 80 18.79 2.61 14.98
N SER A 81 19.58 2.66 13.90
CA SER A 81 20.27 3.88 13.50
C SER A 81 19.31 4.94 12.95
N ASP A 82 19.73 6.21 12.99
CA ASP A 82 18.96 7.31 12.38
C ASP A 82 18.79 7.08 10.85
N GLU A 83 19.82 6.54 10.19
CA GLU A 83 19.81 6.21 8.77
C GLU A 83 18.77 5.14 8.45
N ASP A 84 18.77 4.02 9.18
CA ASP A 84 17.80 2.93 8.99
C ASP A 84 16.37 3.44 9.24
N TRP A 85 16.19 4.23 10.30
CA TRP A 85 14.90 4.85 10.60
C TRP A 85 14.39 5.72 9.45
N LEU A 86 15.22 6.63 8.96
CA LEU A 86 14.87 7.56 7.89
C LEU A 86 14.61 6.83 6.56
N GLU A 87 15.47 5.86 6.18
CA GLU A 87 15.27 5.07 4.95
C GLU A 87 13.91 4.36 4.97
N VAL A 88 13.55 3.73 6.09
CA VAL A 88 12.26 3.05 6.21
C VAL A 88 11.09 4.02 6.18
N VAL A 89 11.17 5.15 6.88
CA VAL A 89 10.11 6.19 6.87
C VAL A 89 9.94 6.77 5.47
N ASP A 90 11.04 7.06 4.79
CA ASP A 90 11.00 7.62 3.43
C ASP A 90 10.40 6.63 2.44
N ALA A 91 10.86 5.39 2.44
CA ALA A 91 10.35 4.36 1.54
C ALA A 91 8.82 4.11 1.71
N ASN A 92 8.28 4.27 2.92
CA ASN A 92 6.89 3.92 3.23
C ASN A 92 5.95 5.14 3.33
N LEU A 93 6.32 6.16 4.12
CA LEU A 93 5.43 7.29 4.44
C LEU A 93 5.70 8.50 3.56
N THR A 94 6.96 8.92 3.43
CA THR A 94 7.34 10.06 2.58
C THR A 94 6.96 9.81 1.12
N SER A 95 7.22 8.61 0.60
CA SER A 95 6.81 8.19 -0.75
C SER A 95 5.30 8.32 -0.97
N THR A 96 4.50 7.86 -0.01
CA THR A 96 3.03 8.00 -0.03
C THR A 96 2.59 9.46 -0.10
N PHE A 97 3.22 10.33 0.69
CA PHE A 97 2.96 11.77 0.67
C PHE A 97 3.35 12.40 -0.67
N VAL A 98 4.54 12.11 -1.18
CA VAL A 98 5.06 12.70 -2.44
C VAL A 98 4.16 12.35 -3.62
N CYS A 99 3.81 11.06 -3.79
CA CYS A 99 2.91 10.63 -4.86
C CYS A 99 1.50 11.23 -4.73
N THR A 100 0.93 11.22 -3.52
CA THR A 100 -0.39 11.80 -3.27
C THR A 100 -0.39 13.29 -3.61
N ARG A 101 0.59 14.06 -3.13
CA ARG A 101 0.72 15.49 -3.41
C ARG A 101 0.78 15.78 -4.91
N ALA A 102 1.46 14.93 -5.68
CA ALA A 102 1.64 15.13 -7.11
C ALA A 102 0.33 14.94 -7.91
N VAL A 103 -0.51 13.97 -7.55
CA VAL A 103 -1.75 13.68 -8.31
C VAL A 103 -2.95 14.53 -7.90
N VAL A 104 -3.00 14.98 -6.63
CA VAL A 104 -4.16 15.69 -6.07
C VAL A 104 -4.58 16.94 -6.84
N PRO A 105 -3.69 17.80 -7.36
CA PRO A 105 -4.12 18.97 -8.12
C PRO A 105 -4.95 18.64 -9.36
N ALA A 106 -4.58 17.58 -10.10
CA ALA A 106 -5.35 17.14 -11.27
C ALA A 106 -6.68 16.49 -10.87
N MET A 107 -6.68 15.65 -9.82
CA MET A 107 -7.91 15.05 -9.27
C MET A 107 -8.89 16.13 -8.79
N LYS A 108 -8.42 17.20 -8.11
CA LYS A 108 -9.26 18.33 -7.68
C LYS A 108 -9.91 19.04 -8.89
N ARG A 109 -9.16 19.27 -9.97
CA ARG A 109 -9.72 19.87 -11.20
C ARG A 109 -10.75 18.97 -11.87
N ALA A 110 -10.52 17.64 -11.83
CA ALA A 110 -11.44 16.65 -12.39
C ALA A 110 -12.71 16.43 -11.54
N GLY A 111 -12.70 16.87 -10.28
CA GLY A 111 -13.79 16.62 -9.32
C GLY A 111 -13.94 15.15 -8.95
N ARG A 112 -12.88 14.34 -9.11
CA ARG A 112 -12.86 12.90 -8.81
C ARG A 112 -11.45 12.39 -8.62
N GLY A 113 -11.31 11.32 -7.83
CA GLY A 113 -10.06 10.59 -7.64
C GLY A 113 -10.25 9.43 -6.67
N ARG A 114 -9.39 8.43 -6.77
CA ARG A 114 -9.32 7.29 -5.87
C ARG A 114 -7.87 7.10 -5.44
N ILE A 115 -7.63 7.19 -4.13
CA ILE A 115 -6.30 6.98 -3.55
C ILE A 115 -6.39 5.80 -2.59
N VAL A 116 -5.55 4.79 -2.80
CA VAL A 116 -5.48 3.61 -1.95
C VAL A 116 -4.05 3.47 -1.43
N ASN A 117 -3.89 3.53 -0.12
CA ASN A 117 -2.60 3.35 0.55
C ASN A 117 -2.48 1.90 1.04
N ILE A 118 -1.37 1.23 0.74
CA ILE A 118 -1.09 -0.11 1.24
C ILE A 118 -0.24 0.01 2.51
N SER A 119 -0.91 -0.08 3.65
CA SER A 119 -0.28 -0.13 4.97
C SER A 119 0.15 -1.57 5.31
N SER A 120 -0.10 -2.02 6.52
CA SER A 120 0.22 -3.36 7.03
C SER A 120 -0.58 -3.64 8.30
N GLY A 121 -0.77 -4.90 8.64
CA GLY A 121 -1.20 -5.31 9.98
C GLY A 121 -0.31 -4.74 11.08
N ALA A 122 1.01 -4.60 10.82
CA ALA A 122 1.96 -3.96 11.74
C ALA A 122 1.66 -2.46 12.01
N GLY A 123 0.96 -1.78 11.11
CA GLY A 123 0.51 -0.40 11.33
C GLY A 123 -0.79 -0.30 12.16
N ARG A 124 -1.49 -1.41 12.37
CA ARG A 124 -2.72 -1.48 13.17
C ARG A 124 -2.52 -2.11 14.55
N SER A 125 -1.52 -2.98 14.66
CA SER A 125 -1.21 -3.74 15.87
C SER A 125 0.29 -3.86 16.04
N VAL A 126 0.73 -4.49 17.13
CA VAL A 126 2.14 -4.76 17.36
C VAL A 126 2.68 -5.83 16.41
N SER A 127 3.94 -5.68 16.02
CA SER A 127 4.72 -6.71 15.34
C SER A 127 5.76 -7.26 16.31
N LEU A 128 5.93 -8.58 16.30
CA LEU A 128 6.93 -9.26 17.15
C LEU A 128 8.30 -9.39 16.46
N THR A 129 8.51 -8.72 15.33
CA THR A 129 9.69 -8.92 14.49
C THR A 129 10.71 -7.78 14.57
N GLY A 130 10.60 -6.88 15.58
CA GLY A 130 11.57 -5.79 15.79
C GLY A 130 11.69 -4.87 14.55
N ILE A 131 10.57 -4.31 14.09
CA ILE A 131 10.45 -3.47 12.89
C ILE A 131 9.84 -2.11 13.24
N GLN A 132 10.42 -1.44 14.22
CA GLN A 132 9.85 -0.21 14.82
C GLN A 132 9.62 0.89 13.79
N ALA A 133 10.61 1.16 12.92
CA ALA A 133 10.49 2.18 11.88
C ALA A 133 9.36 1.84 10.89
N TYR A 134 9.30 0.59 10.43
CA TYR A 134 8.25 0.14 9.51
C TYR A 134 6.86 0.20 10.13
N ALA A 135 6.68 -0.32 11.34
CA ALA A 135 5.39 -0.27 12.04
C ALA A 135 4.91 1.17 12.23
N SER A 136 5.83 2.08 12.63
CA SER A 136 5.56 3.51 12.79
C SER A 136 5.17 4.16 11.47
N ALA A 137 5.91 3.90 10.38
CA ALA A 137 5.59 4.45 9.07
C ALA A 137 4.24 3.94 8.53
N LYS A 138 3.94 2.65 8.73
CA LYS A 138 2.65 2.05 8.34
C LYS A 138 1.48 2.55 9.18
N ALA A 139 1.67 2.83 10.47
CA ALA A 139 0.70 3.54 11.28
C ALA A 139 0.53 5.00 10.82
N GLY A 140 1.62 5.67 10.45
CA GLY A 140 1.61 6.99 9.84
C GLY A 140 0.79 7.07 8.56
N GLN A 141 0.87 6.06 7.68
CA GLN A 141 0.03 5.97 6.48
C GLN A 141 -1.47 5.91 6.82
N ILE A 142 -1.86 5.23 7.90
CA ILE A 142 -3.24 5.20 8.39
C ILE A 142 -3.70 6.59 8.84
N GLY A 143 -2.86 7.30 9.61
CA GLY A 143 -3.11 8.69 10.02
C GLY A 143 -3.24 9.63 8.81
N PHE A 144 -2.30 9.52 7.86
CA PHE A 144 -2.31 10.29 6.62
C PHE A 144 -3.57 10.03 5.78
N THR A 145 -4.00 8.76 5.67
CA THR A 145 -5.24 8.38 4.98
C THR A 145 -6.45 9.10 5.55
N ARG A 146 -6.63 9.08 6.88
CA ARG A 146 -7.78 9.71 7.55
C ARG A 146 -7.79 11.22 7.35
N GLN A 147 -6.63 11.87 7.53
CA GLN A 147 -6.50 13.33 7.39
C GLN A 147 -6.77 13.78 5.95
N THR A 148 -6.18 13.10 4.96
CA THR A 148 -6.36 13.45 3.54
C THR A 148 -7.75 13.10 3.02
N ALA A 149 -8.37 12.03 3.51
CA ALA A 149 -9.76 11.70 3.20
C ALA A 149 -10.72 12.83 3.60
N HIS A 150 -10.56 13.38 4.82
CA HIS A 150 -11.36 14.49 5.28
C HIS A 150 -11.13 15.77 4.45
N GLU A 151 -9.87 16.07 4.11
CA GLU A 151 -9.53 17.24 3.30
C GLU A 151 -10.07 17.16 1.88
N LEU A 152 -9.94 15.99 1.24
CA LEU A 152 -10.14 15.81 -0.20
C LEU A 152 -11.57 15.41 -0.57
N GLY A 153 -12.38 14.94 0.39
CA GLY A 153 -13.73 14.46 0.15
C GLY A 153 -14.65 15.47 -0.56
N ARG A 154 -14.54 16.76 -0.22
CA ARG A 154 -15.30 17.84 -0.87
C ARG A 154 -15.01 18.03 -2.37
N PHE A 155 -13.93 17.41 -2.86
CA PHE A 155 -13.56 17.41 -4.28
C PHE A 155 -13.91 16.11 -5.00
N GLY A 156 -14.73 15.23 -4.39
CA GLY A 156 -15.09 13.92 -4.96
C GLY A 156 -13.95 12.89 -4.95
N ILE A 157 -12.90 13.14 -4.16
CA ILE A 157 -11.74 12.26 -4.03
C ILE A 157 -11.90 11.41 -2.76
N THR A 158 -11.77 10.09 -2.90
CA THR A 158 -11.71 9.19 -1.74
C THR A 158 -10.27 8.76 -1.47
N VAL A 159 -9.93 8.63 -0.19
CA VAL A 159 -8.63 8.11 0.25
C VAL A 159 -8.87 7.02 1.27
N ASN A 160 -8.43 5.79 0.97
CA ASN A 160 -8.61 4.63 1.82
C ASN A 160 -7.29 3.88 2.00
N CYS A 161 -7.26 2.99 2.97
CA CYS A 161 -6.08 2.23 3.33
C CYS A 161 -6.42 0.74 3.40
N ILE A 162 -5.53 -0.09 2.88
CA ILE A 162 -5.55 -1.54 3.08
C ILE A 162 -4.42 -1.90 4.03
N ALA A 163 -4.71 -2.76 5.00
CA ALA A 163 -3.73 -3.34 5.92
C ALA A 163 -3.64 -4.85 5.67
N PRO A 164 -2.71 -5.31 4.83
CA PRO A 164 -2.51 -6.73 4.57
C PRO A 164 -2.07 -7.49 5.83
N GLY A 165 -2.51 -8.74 5.95
CA GLY A 165 -1.92 -9.73 6.81
C GLY A 165 -0.64 -10.32 6.21
N PHE A 166 -0.33 -11.58 6.57
CA PHE A 166 0.87 -12.24 6.04
C PHE A 166 0.62 -12.74 4.61
N VAL A 167 1.35 -12.16 3.66
CA VAL A 167 1.28 -12.47 2.21
C VAL A 167 2.66 -12.84 1.70
N LEU A 168 2.81 -14.00 1.07
CA LEU A 168 4.06 -14.38 0.39
C LEU A 168 4.16 -13.64 -0.95
N SER A 169 4.71 -12.44 -0.91
CA SER A 169 4.68 -11.51 -2.06
C SER A 169 6.06 -11.07 -2.55
N ASN A 170 7.12 -11.37 -1.80
CA ASN A 170 8.48 -10.94 -2.14
C ASN A 170 9.53 -11.83 -1.45
N PRO A 171 10.81 -11.76 -1.86
CA PRO A 171 11.86 -12.58 -1.26
C PRO A 171 12.02 -12.43 0.25
N THR A 172 11.70 -11.25 0.82
CA THR A 172 11.80 -11.02 2.26
C THR A 172 10.70 -11.78 3.01
N THR A 173 9.46 -11.73 2.54
CA THR A 173 8.35 -12.47 3.17
C THR A 173 8.51 -13.98 3.00
N ILE A 174 9.11 -14.44 1.89
CA ILE A 174 9.43 -15.86 1.68
C ILE A 174 10.49 -16.32 2.70
N ARG A 175 11.62 -15.59 2.82
CA ARG A 175 12.65 -15.92 3.82
C ARG A 175 12.11 -15.88 5.26
N GLN A 176 11.25 -14.92 5.56
CA GLN A 176 10.59 -14.82 6.86
C GLN A 176 9.72 -16.05 7.13
N TRP A 177 8.93 -16.50 6.15
CA TRP A 177 8.12 -17.70 6.23
C TRP A 177 8.97 -18.96 6.47
N GLU A 178 10.05 -19.11 5.69
CA GLU A 178 11.00 -20.22 5.84
C GLU A 178 11.66 -20.25 7.23
N SER A 179 11.96 -19.07 7.79
CA SER A 179 12.59 -18.94 9.11
C SER A 179 11.71 -19.43 10.27
N TYR A 180 10.39 -19.51 10.08
CA TYR A 180 9.47 -19.99 11.12
C TYR A 180 9.53 -21.51 11.33
N GLY A 181 10.05 -22.27 10.36
CA GLY A 181 10.02 -23.74 10.39
C GLY A 181 8.59 -24.29 10.35
N GLU A 182 8.45 -25.61 10.29
CA GLU A 182 7.13 -26.26 10.13
C GLU A 182 6.14 -25.95 11.27
N GLU A 183 6.63 -25.87 12.50
CA GLU A 183 5.79 -25.61 13.67
C GLU A 183 5.28 -24.16 13.66
N GLY A 184 6.19 -23.18 13.51
CA GLY A 184 5.79 -21.77 13.46
C GLY A 184 4.93 -21.42 12.26
N GLN A 185 5.12 -22.11 11.12
CA GLN A 185 4.26 -22.00 9.95
C GLN A 185 2.84 -22.50 10.23
N ARG A 186 2.69 -23.65 10.88
CA ARG A 186 1.38 -24.17 11.31
C ARG A 186 0.71 -23.23 12.28
N ASP A 187 1.44 -22.79 13.32
CA ASP A 187 0.93 -21.85 14.32
C ASP A 187 0.41 -20.55 13.70
N LEU A 188 1.16 -20.01 12.73
CA LEU A 188 0.73 -18.79 12.01
C LEU A 188 -0.58 -19.04 11.25
N VAL A 189 -0.67 -20.14 10.49
CA VAL A 189 -1.87 -20.48 9.72
C VAL A 189 -3.06 -20.75 10.64
N GLU A 190 -2.83 -21.38 11.80
CA GLU A 190 -3.88 -21.64 12.79
C GLU A 190 -4.46 -20.36 13.42
N ARG A 191 -3.68 -19.29 13.52
CA ARG A 191 -4.15 -17.98 14.00
C ARG A 191 -4.94 -17.20 12.97
N ILE A 192 -4.84 -17.56 11.69
CA ILE A 192 -5.63 -16.95 10.63
C ILE A 192 -6.99 -17.65 10.57
N ALA A 193 -8.09 -16.91 10.73
CA ALA A 193 -9.44 -17.50 10.77
C ALA A 193 -9.78 -18.30 9.51
N THR A 194 -9.34 -17.85 8.34
CA THR A 194 -9.51 -18.54 7.06
C THR A 194 -8.55 -19.71 6.83
N ARG A 195 -7.64 -19.98 7.77
CA ARG A 195 -6.68 -21.11 7.76
C ARG A 195 -5.79 -21.18 6.53
N ARG A 196 -5.46 -20.04 5.93
CA ARG A 196 -4.49 -19.91 4.83
C ARG A 196 -3.76 -18.58 4.90
N LEU A 197 -2.60 -18.52 4.27
CA LEU A 197 -1.91 -17.25 4.00
C LEU A 197 -2.69 -16.44 2.95
N GLY A 198 -2.50 -15.13 2.96
CA GLY A 198 -2.98 -14.25 1.90
C GLY A 198 -2.17 -14.42 0.61
N THR A 199 -2.79 -14.09 -0.51
CA THR A 199 -2.15 -13.96 -1.81
C THR A 199 -2.12 -12.50 -2.25
N PRO A 200 -1.24 -12.12 -3.19
CA PRO A 200 -1.26 -10.78 -3.79
C PRO A 200 -2.62 -10.40 -4.36
N GLU A 201 -3.36 -11.36 -4.93
CA GLU A 201 -4.70 -11.18 -5.51
C GLU A 201 -5.75 -10.85 -4.44
N ASP A 202 -5.63 -11.40 -3.22
CA ASP A 202 -6.52 -11.04 -2.11
C ASP A 202 -6.43 -9.52 -1.84
N ILE A 203 -5.21 -8.95 -1.90
CA ILE A 203 -5.00 -7.52 -1.68
C ILE A 203 -5.47 -6.70 -2.88
N ALA A 204 -5.21 -7.16 -4.11
CA ALA A 204 -5.66 -6.51 -5.33
C ALA A 204 -7.18 -6.40 -5.40
N ASN A 205 -7.93 -7.41 -4.91
CA ASN A 205 -9.38 -7.35 -4.80
C ASN A 205 -9.88 -6.22 -3.88
N GLY A 206 -9.16 -5.96 -2.79
CA GLY A 206 -9.44 -4.82 -1.92
C GLY A 206 -9.19 -3.47 -2.61
N VAL A 207 -8.14 -3.40 -3.44
CA VAL A 207 -7.87 -2.20 -4.25
C VAL A 207 -8.98 -1.98 -5.26
N LEU A 208 -9.45 -3.01 -5.96
CA LEU A 208 -10.58 -2.92 -6.89
C LEU A 208 -11.84 -2.40 -6.20
N PHE A 209 -12.13 -2.88 -4.98
CA PHE A 209 -13.27 -2.39 -4.19
C PHE A 209 -13.17 -0.87 -3.95
N PHE A 210 -12.02 -0.36 -3.48
CA PHE A 210 -11.85 1.07 -3.23
C PHE A 210 -11.72 1.92 -4.50
N ALA A 211 -11.26 1.35 -5.62
CA ALA A 211 -11.14 2.01 -6.91
C ALA A 211 -12.50 2.14 -7.63
N ALA A 212 -13.47 1.34 -7.27
CA ALA A 212 -14.79 1.29 -7.88
C ALA A 212 -15.55 2.63 -7.79
N ASN A 213 -16.38 2.93 -8.79
CA ASN A 213 -17.29 4.08 -8.74
C ASN A 213 -18.34 3.93 -7.64
N GLU A 214 -18.80 2.71 -7.40
CA GLU A 214 -19.77 2.31 -6.37
C GLU A 214 -19.26 2.57 -4.95
N SER A 215 -17.94 2.63 -4.76
CA SER A 215 -17.30 2.96 -3.49
C SER A 215 -17.12 4.45 -3.25
N SER A 216 -17.78 5.32 -4.00
CA SER A 216 -17.63 6.79 -3.91
C SER A 216 -18.06 7.38 -2.56
N TRP A 217 -18.79 6.63 -1.73
CA TRP A 217 -19.17 7.00 -0.38
C TRP A 217 -18.26 6.38 0.71
N VAL A 218 -17.21 5.66 0.30
CA VAL A 218 -16.25 5.00 1.20
C VAL A 218 -14.95 5.79 1.19
N THR A 219 -14.66 6.51 2.28
CA THR A 219 -13.41 7.28 2.43
C THR A 219 -12.93 7.29 3.88
N GLY A 220 -11.62 7.43 4.10
CA GLY A 220 -10.99 7.43 5.41
C GLY A 220 -10.94 6.07 6.09
N GLN A 221 -11.30 4.99 5.38
CA GLN A 221 -11.38 3.65 5.93
C GLN A 221 -10.03 2.94 5.94
N VAL A 222 -9.87 2.05 6.91
CA VAL A 222 -8.73 1.12 7.01
C VAL A 222 -9.28 -0.29 7.02
N LEU A 223 -9.13 -0.98 5.91
CA LEU A 223 -9.60 -2.34 5.73
C LEU A 223 -8.45 -3.34 5.95
N SER A 224 -8.56 -4.18 6.97
CA SER A 224 -7.69 -5.35 7.09
C SER A 224 -8.08 -6.39 6.06
N ILE A 225 -7.10 -6.86 5.29
CA ILE A 225 -7.22 -8.02 4.40
C ILE A 225 -6.17 -9.03 4.88
N ASP A 226 -6.54 -9.79 5.88
CA ASP A 226 -5.62 -10.61 6.67
C ASP A 226 -6.20 -11.99 7.03
N GLY A 227 -7.32 -12.37 6.38
CA GLY A 227 -8.00 -13.63 6.65
C GLY A 227 -8.59 -13.74 8.06
N GLY A 228 -8.77 -12.61 8.77
CA GLY A 228 -9.21 -12.59 10.15
C GLY A 228 -8.10 -12.90 11.15
N GLN A 229 -6.85 -12.60 10.81
CA GLN A 229 -5.72 -12.73 11.72
C GLN A 229 -5.80 -11.73 12.87
N ALA A 230 -6.28 -10.51 12.60
CA ALA A 230 -6.51 -9.50 13.62
C ALA A 230 -7.95 -8.95 13.48
N ILE A 231 -8.75 -9.15 14.51
CA ILE A 231 -10.13 -8.65 14.60
C ILE A 231 -10.13 -7.48 15.58
N PHE A 232 -10.56 -6.30 15.11
CA PHE A 232 -10.58 -5.04 15.87
C PHE A 232 -12.03 -4.57 16.11
#